data_cba929f01746bb89fa81b81ceb652ad7
#
_entry.id   cba929f01746bb89fa81b81ceb652ad7
#
_cell.length_a   1.000
_cell.length_b   1.000
_cell.length_c   1.000
_cell.angle_alpha   90.00
_cell.angle_beta   90.00
_cell.angle_gamma   90.00
#
_symmetry.space_group_name_H-M   'P 1'
#
loop_
_entity.id
_entity.type
_entity.pdbx_description
1 polymer ?
#
loop_
_entity_poly.entity_id
_entity_poly.type
_entity_poly.pdbx_seq_one_letter_code
_entity_poly.pdbx_strand_id
1 'polypeptide(L)'
;MRKADLIQSIANKTKLHKVDVLVAVEEFCKEVKLSLEQGHAVHIRGFGSFVVKRKAGRDKVFGQFRPSFIPAAEFNDCVKRCEPDTAEVSEGQDE
;
A
#
# COMPACT_ATOMS: atom_id res chain seq x y z
N MET A 1 -11.38 -0.19 -7.72
CA MET A 1 -11.29 -1.55 -7.16
C MET A 1 -11.26 -1.47 -5.66
N ARG A 2 -12.09 -2.22 -5.00
CA ARG A 2 -12.14 -2.21 -3.56
C ARG A 2 -11.63 -3.50 -3.00
N LYS A 3 -11.53 -3.57 -1.69
CA LYS A 3 -11.04 -4.78 -1.03
C LYS A 3 -11.80 -6.02 -1.47
N ALA A 4 -13.10 -5.91 -1.58
CA ALA A 4 -13.91 -7.06 -1.99
C ALA A 4 -13.54 -7.54 -3.40
N ASP A 5 -13.24 -6.62 -4.30
CA ASP A 5 -12.87 -6.98 -5.66
C ASP A 5 -11.51 -7.66 -5.70
N LEU A 6 -10.58 -7.17 -4.87
CA LEU A 6 -9.29 -7.80 -4.80
C LEU A 6 -9.40 -9.22 -4.26
N ILE A 7 -10.19 -9.40 -3.22
CA ILE A 7 -10.36 -10.71 -2.61
C ILE A 7 -10.97 -11.69 -3.61
N GLN A 8 -11.95 -11.23 -4.36
CA GLN A 8 -12.60 -12.09 -5.34
C GLN A 8 -11.59 -12.49 -6.43
N SER A 9 -10.81 -11.55 -6.90
CA SER A 9 -9.84 -11.81 -7.94
C SER A 9 -8.76 -12.78 -7.45
N ILE A 10 -8.26 -12.57 -6.25
CA ILE A 10 -7.23 -13.44 -5.72
C ILE A 10 -7.77 -14.85 -5.49
N ALA A 11 -8.98 -14.95 -4.96
CA ALA A 11 -9.58 -16.26 -4.72
C ALA A 11 -9.75 -17.01 -6.04
N ASN A 12 -10.16 -16.31 -7.08
CA ASN A 12 -10.33 -16.94 -8.37
C ASN A 12 -8.99 -17.43 -8.93
N LYS A 13 -7.96 -16.66 -8.78
CA LYS A 13 -6.66 -17.04 -9.34
C LYS A 13 -5.94 -18.11 -8.54
N THR A 14 -6.10 -18.10 -7.24
CA THR A 14 -5.38 -19.03 -6.40
C THR A 14 -6.18 -20.28 -6.06
N LYS A 15 -7.46 -20.24 -6.32
CA LYS A 15 -8.36 -21.33 -5.99
C LYS A 15 -8.50 -21.50 -4.48
N LEU A 16 -8.16 -20.49 -3.73
CA LEU A 16 -8.38 -20.52 -2.29
C LEU A 16 -9.79 -20.04 -2.00
N HIS A 17 -10.30 -20.40 -0.85
CA HIS A 17 -11.63 -19.97 -0.44
C HIS A 17 -11.59 -18.46 -0.18
N LYS A 18 -12.66 -17.79 -0.56
CA LYS A 18 -12.75 -16.37 -0.38
C LYS A 18 -12.57 -15.95 1.05
N VAL A 19 -13.07 -16.73 1.99
CA VAL A 19 -12.92 -16.42 3.39
C VAL A 19 -11.46 -16.45 3.80
N ASP A 20 -10.71 -17.41 3.31
CA ASP A 20 -9.30 -17.51 3.65
C ASP A 20 -8.52 -16.34 3.08
N VAL A 21 -8.87 -15.93 1.87
CA VAL A 21 -8.23 -14.79 1.25
C VAL A 21 -8.56 -13.52 2.03
N LEU A 22 -9.81 -13.39 2.44
CA LEU A 22 -10.22 -12.23 3.22
C LEU A 22 -9.42 -12.12 4.51
N VAL A 23 -9.29 -13.22 5.21
CA VAL A 23 -8.55 -13.23 6.47
C VAL A 23 -7.09 -12.84 6.22
N ALA A 24 -6.49 -13.42 5.19
CA ALA A 24 -5.10 -13.14 4.89
C ALA A 24 -4.86 -11.68 4.53
N VAL A 25 -5.76 -11.12 3.73
CA VAL A 25 -5.62 -9.73 3.32
C VAL A 25 -5.79 -8.80 4.51
N GLU A 26 -6.76 -9.10 5.37
CA GLU A 26 -6.96 -8.26 6.53
C GLU A 26 -5.81 -8.34 7.50
N GLU A 27 -5.24 -9.52 7.67
CA GLU A 27 -4.10 -9.67 8.55
C GLU A 27 -2.86 -8.98 7.98
N PHE A 28 -2.71 -9.00 6.66
CA PHE A 28 -1.62 -8.32 6.02
C PHE A 28 -1.70 -6.82 6.33
N CYS A 29 -2.88 -6.25 6.18
CA CYS A 29 -3.05 -4.83 6.45
C CYS A 29 -2.78 -4.50 7.91
N LYS A 30 -3.22 -5.36 8.82
CA LYS A 30 -2.98 -5.13 10.23
C LYS A 30 -1.51 -5.19 10.56
N GLU A 31 -0.80 -6.14 9.97
CA GLU A 31 0.62 -6.28 10.25
C GLU A 31 1.42 -5.08 9.74
N VAL A 32 1.06 -4.57 8.58
CA VAL A 32 1.72 -3.41 8.04
C VAL A 32 1.47 -2.21 8.95
N LYS A 33 0.22 -2.04 9.37
CA LYS A 33 -0.11 -0.94 10.26
C LYS A 33 0.66 -1.01 11.56
N LEU A 34 0.71 -2.19 12.12
CA LEU A 34 1.39 -2.37 13.39
C LEU A 34 2.88 -2.09 13.26
N SER A 35 3.48 -2.56 12.20
CA SER A 35 4.89 -2.34 11.98
C SER A 35 5.19 -0.85 11.85
N LEU A 36 4.40 -0.15 11.08
CA LEU A 36 4.62 1.27 10.89
C LEU A 36 4.36 2.08 12.17
N GLU A 37 3.41 1.64 12.97
CA GLU A 37 3.16 2.30 14.23
C GLU A 37 4.37 2.21 15.14
N GLN A 38 5.16 1.18 14.99
CA GLN A 38 6.35 1.02 15.78
C GLN A 38 7.58 1.63 15.10
N GLY A 39 7.39 2.27 13.98
CA GLY A 39 8.48 2.91 13.29
C GLY A 39 9.29 2.00 12.38
N HIS A 40 8.79 0.80 12.10
CA HIS A 40 9.54 -0.14 11.31
C HIS A 40 8.98 -0.21 9.90
N ALA A 41 9.83 -0.10 8.92
CA ALA A 41 9.40 -0.18 7.52
C ALA A 41 9.12 -1.62 7.14
N VAL A 42 8.28 -1.81 6.14
CA VAL A 42 7.98 -3.13 5.62
C VAL A 42 8.40 -3.14 4.16
N HIS A 43 9.35 -4.01 3.82
CA HIS A 43 9.87 -4.07 2.46
C HIS A 43 9.38 -5.34 1.78
N ILE A 44 8.77 -5.20 0.62
CA ILE A 44 8.29 -6.34 -0.14
C ILE A 44 8.99 -6.33 -1.48
N ARG A 45 9.86 -7.30 -1.69
CA ARG A 45 10.67 -7.36 -2.86
C ARG A 45 9.85 -7.35 -4.13
N GLY A 46 10.22 -6.52 -5.06
CA GLY A 46 9.53 -6.41 -6.34
C GLY A 46 8.26 -5.57 -6.30
N PHE A 47 7.81 -5.21 -5.13
CA PHE A 47 6.58 -4.45 -5.00
C PHE A 47 6.89 -3.04 -4.49
N GLY A 48 7.50 -2.95 -3.34
CA GLY A 48 7.83 -1.65 -2.77
C GLY A 48 7.97 -1.72 -1.28
N SER A 49 7.98 -0.57 -0.66
CA SER A 49 8.17 -0.48 0.78
C SER A 49 7.16 0.44 1.40
N PHE A 50 6.63 0.02 2.53
CA PHE A 50 5.77 0.88 3.32
C PHE A 50 6.67 1.50 4.38
N VAL A 51 6.70 2.81 4.46
CA VAL A 51 7.60 3.50 5.36
C VAL A 51 6.88 4.60 6.10
N VAL A 52 7.54 5.13 7.10
CA VAL A 52 6.99 6.24 7.86
C VAL A 52 7.77 7.47 7.44
N LYS A 53 7.08 8.51 7.02
CA LYS A 53 7.73 9.74 6.61
C LYS A 53 7.36 10.85 7.54
N ARG A 54 8.29 11.76 7.75
CA ARG A 54 8.03 12.88 8.60
C ARG A 54 7.14 13.82 7.87
N LYS A 55 6.09 14.29 8.52
CA LYS A 55 5.17 15.16 7.89
C LYS A 55 5.84 16.51 7.69
N ALA A 56 5.86 16.98 6.51
CA ALA A 56 6.50 18.22 6.22
C ALA A 56 5.56 19.29 6.62
N GLY A 57 5.98 20.40 7.01
CA GLY A 57 5.10 21.42 7.33
C GLY A 57 5.76 22.38 8.20
N ARG A 58 5.19 23.51 8.33
CA ARG A 58 5.79 24.44 9.06
C ARG A 58 5.68 24.19 10.50
N ASP A 59 4.74 23.39 10.88
CA ASP A 59 4.53 23.18 12.16
C ASP A 59 5.46 22.26 12.69
N LYS A 60 6.47 22.25 13.04
CA LYS A 60 7.32 21.33 13.51
C LYS A 60 6.92 20.61 14.72
N VAL A 61 5.75 20.28 14.87
CA VAL A 61 5.26 19.60 16.00
C VAL A 61 5.87 18.27 16.04
N PHE A 62 6.32 17.85 17.13
CA PHE A 62 7.00 16.64 17.20
C PHE A 62 6.24 15.47 16.91
N GLY A 63 6.75 14.47 16.38
CA GLY A 63 6.11 13.23 16.17
C GLY A 63 5.05 13.21 15.12
N GLN A 64 5.04 14.13 14.26
CA GLN A 64 4.08 14.13 13.22
C GLN A 64 4.59 13.33 12.06
N PHE A 65 4.21 12.08 11.96
CA PHE A 65 4.64 11.21 10.90
C PHE A 65 3.44 10.64 10.18
N ARG A 66 3.62 10.17 8.99
CA ARG A 66 2.54 9.55 8.24
C ARG A 66 3.06 8.36 7.47
N PRO A 67 2.19 7.40 7.17
CA PRO A 67 2.61 6.25 6.38
C PRO A 67 2.77 6.66 4.93
N SER A 68 3.66 6.01 4.24
CA SER A 68 3.89 6.29 2.83
C SER A 68 4.32 5.01 2.15
N PHE A 69 4.12 4.94 0.85
CA PHE A 69 4.50 3.77 0.08
C PHE A 69 5.48 4.20 -1.00
N ILE A 70 6.61 3.53 -1.10
CA ILE A 70 7.60 3.80 -2.13
C ILE A 70 7.65 2.59 -3.03
N PRO A 71 7.21 2.70 -4.27
CA PRO A 71 7.18 1.53 -5.14
C PRO A 71 8.57 1.08 -5.55
N ALA A 72 8.72 -0.20 -5.79
CA ALA A 72 9.97 -0.73 -6.29
C ALA A 72 10.12 -0.36 -7.76
N ALA A 73 11.32 -0.38 -8.26
CA ALA A 73 11.56 -0.04 -9.66
C ALA A 73 10.74 -0.90 -10.60
N GLU A 74 10.63 -2.19 -10.30
CA GLU A 74 9.85 -3.09 -11.14
C GLU A 74 8.39 -2.69 -11.15
N PHE A 75 7.88 -2.22 -10.02
CA PHE A 75 6.50 -1.82 -9.94
C PHE A 75 6.30 -0.53 -10.74
N ASN A 76 7.22 0.40 -10.64
CA ASN A 76 7.14 1.62 -11.41
C ASN A 76 7.13 1.31 -12.90
N ASP A 77 7.96 0.38 -13.33
CA ASP A 77 8.03 0.01 -14.72
C ASP A 77 6.73 -0.59 -15.22
N CYS A 78 6.06 -1.36 -14.39
CA CYS A 78 4.80 -1.96 -14.77
C CYS A 78 3.72 -0.92 -15.03
N VAL A 79 3.77 0.18 -14.34
CA VAL A 79 2.72 1.16 -14.42
C VAL A 79 3.01 2.31 -15.37
N LYS A 80 4.26 2.42 -15.84
CA LYS A 80 4.68 3.53 -16.64
C LYS A 80 3.83 3.81 -17.83
N ARG A 81 3.30 2.84 -18.46
CA ARG A 81 2.52 3.04 -19.66
C ARG A 81 1.05 2.79 -19.49
N CYS A 82 0.56 2.77 -18.26
CA CYS A 82 -0.84 2.48 -18.05
C CYS A 82 -1.67 3.70 -18.45
N GLU A 83 -2.95 3.49 -18.63
CA GLU A 83 -3.84 4.58 -18.90
C GLU A 83 -4.84 4.62 -17.79
N PRO A 84 -4.59 5.38 -16.76
CA PRO A 84 -5.43 5.33 -15.56
C PRO A 84 -6.78 5.98 -15.77
N ASP A 85 -7.73 5.59 -14.97
CA ASP A 85 -9.01 6.22 -14.93
C ASP A 85 -8.83 7.59 -14.32
N THR A 86 -9.31 8.60 -14.95
CA THR A 86 -9.09 9.94 -14.49
C THR A 86 -9.59 10.15 -13.09
N ALA A 87 -10.67 9.55 -12.75
CA ALA A 87 -11.24 9.73 -11.44
C ALA A 87 -10.44 9.14 -10.33
N GLU A 88 -9.50 8.28 -10.63
CA GLU A 88 -8.72 7.64 -9.61
C GLU A 88 -7.29 8.12 -9.54
N VAL A 89 -6.91 9.09 -10.30
CA VAL A 89 -5.55 9.55 -10.30
C VAL A 89 -5.38 10.58 -9.22
N SER A 90 -4.39 10.42 -8.38
CA SER A 90 -4.14 11.35 -7.36
C SER A 90 -3.15 12.33 -7.85
N GLU A 91 -3.15 13.51 -7.40
CA GLU A 91 -2.30 14.49 -7.88
C GLU A 91 -0.99 14.44 -7.28
N GLY A 92 -0.42 13.64 -7.05
CA GLY A 92 0.86 13.49 -6.71
C GLY A 92 1.47 14.26 -5.69
N GLN A 93 0.96 14.61 -4.85
CA GLN A 93 1.54 15.27 -3.99
C GLN A 93 1.94 14.56 -2.89
N ASP A 94 2.02 13.59 -2.84
CA ASP A 94 2.28 12.81 -1.88
C ASP A 94 3.44 12.90 -1.32
N GLU A 95 4.01 13.53 -1.35
CA GLU A 95 5.05 13.56 -0.81
C GLU A 95 5.22 13.82 0.16
#